data_7c4549b2036c52813652eed9925dbf05
#
_entry.id   7c4549b2036c52813652eed9925dbf05
#
_cell.length_a   1.000
_cell.length_b   1.000
_cell.length_c   1.000
_cell.angle_alpha   90.00
_cell.angle_beta   90.00
_cell.angle_gamma   90.00
#
_symmetry.space_group_name_H-M   'P 1'
#
loop_
_entity.id
_entity.type
_entity.pdbx_description
1 polymer ?
#
loop_
_entity_poly.entity_id
_entity_poly.type
_entity_poly.pdbx_seq_one_letter_code
_entity_poly.pdbx_strand_id
1 'polypeptide(L)'
;HYWTGLATVEATYNNSEKVIKEFQDFYKKANSDPDGEYKNFIITASGNHEHRKQELFKMLDANGIEYFYPFSTGKIVNDAFHYQSNTNQSYTIEQDDIIIPSKQNCSVLAQTLFEPKTFLSDTMTYDITAWSLPYVFGLNAFAIKDEIKIGNPAKVVQQESTISFKEGQYGIIVEWGTVNSLKFLAQIMKQKVI
;
A
#
# COMPACT_ATOMS: atom_id res chain seq x y z
N HIS A 1 23.92 8.06 -26.95
CA HIS A 1 22.46 8.29 -26.70
C HIS A 1 21.63 8.41 -27.98
N TYR A 2 22.05 9.22 -28.99
CA TYR A 2 21.27 9.39 -30.24
C TYR A 2 21.07 8.05 -30.98
N TRP A 3 22.14 7.32 -31.26
CA TRP A 3 22.07 6.02 -31.95
C TRP A 3 21.31 4.97 -31.16
N THR A 4 21.43 4.96 -29.84
CA THR A 4 20.65 4.08 -28.98
C THR A 4 19.16 4.38 -29.07
N GLY A 5 18.78 5.65 -29.03
CA GLY A 5 17.38 6.07 -29.19
C GLY A 5 16.80 5.66 -30.56
N LEU A 6 17.55 5.92 -31.64
CA LEU A 6 17.13 5.54 -32.99
C LEU A 6 16.98 4.02 -33.15
N ALA A 7 17.94 3.23 -32.66
CA ALA A 7 17.87 1.78 -32.70
C ALA A 7 16.68 1.25 -31.88
N THR A 8 16.34 1.86 -30.75
CA THR A 8 15.16 1.48 -29.97
C THR A 8 13.87 1.72 -30.74
N VAL A 9 13.73 2.88 -31.41
CA VAL A 9 12.54 3.20 -32.22
C VAL A 9 12.43 2.22 -33.39
N GLU A 10 13.51 1.96 -34.11
CA GLU A 10 13.54 1.00 -35.24
C GLU A 10 13.18 -0.41 -34.78
N ALA A 11 13.78 -0.90 -33.69
CA ALA A 11 13.49 -2.20 -33.12
C ALA A 11 12.01 -2.32 -32.69
N THR A 12 11.45 -1.28 -32.09
CA THR A 12 10.04 -1.25 -31.69
C THR A 12 9.12 -1.25 -32.90
N TYR A 13 9.43 -0.48 -33.92
CA TYR A 13 8.67 -0.45 -35.17
C TYR A 13 8.66 -1.83 -35.86
N ASN A 14 9.82 -2.45 -36.02
CA ASN A 14 9.96 -3.76 -36.66
C ASN A 14 9.33 -4.91 -35.87
N ASN A 15 9.07 -4.73 -34.57
CA ASN A 15 8.44 -5.70 -33.69
C ASN A 15 7.09 -5.20 -33.11
N SER A 16 6.45 -4.24 -33.78
CA SER A 16 5.26 -3.55 -33.25
C SER A 16 4.12 -4.49 -32.86
N GLU A 17 3.81 -5.50 -33.71
CA GLU A 17 2.76 -6.48 -33.39
C GLU A 17 3.06 -7.26 -32.11
N LYS A 18 4.32 -7.68 -31.94
CA LYS A 18 4.75 -8.40 -30.74
C LYS A 18 4.65 -7.52 -29.50
N VAL A 19 5.13 -6.28 -29.59
CA VAL A 19 5.10 -5.32 -28.46
C VAL A 19 3.65 -5.01 -28.05
N ILE A 20 2.77 -4.78 -29.00
CA ILE A 20 1.33 -4.52 -28.74
C ILE A 20 0.69 -5.75 -28.08
N LYS A 21 0.97 -6.95 -28.59
CA LYS A 21 0.45 -8.18 -28.00
C LYS A 21 0.95 -8.39 -26.58
N GLU A 22 2.25 -8.23 -26.32
CA GLU A 22 2.82 -8.35 -24.97
C GLU A 22 2.21 -7.31 -23.98
N PHE A 23 1.98 -6.10 -24.45
CA PHE A 23 1.27 -5.07 -23.67
C PHE A 23 -0.16 -5.49 -23.33
N GLN A 24 -0.92 -5.98 -24.29
CA GLN A 24 -2.28 -6.47 -24.07
C GLN A 24 -2.31 -7.67 -23.11
N ASP A 25 -1.42 -8.63 -23.32
CA ASP A 25 -1.32 -9.84 -22.49
C ASP A 25 -0.93 -9.48 -21.04
N PHE A 26 -0.06 -8.49 -20.84
CA PHE A 26 0.32 -7.99 -19.51
C PHE A 26 -0.91 -7.49 -18.73
N TYR A 27 -1.70 -6.58 -19.32
CA TYR A 27 -2.87 -6.05 -18.64
C TYR A 27 -4.01 -7.08 -18.51
N LYS A 28 -4.16 -7.96 -19.50
CA LYS A 28 -5.12 -9.06 -19.39
C LYS A 28 -4.77 -9.98 -18.23
N LYS A 29 -3.51 -10.36 -18.09
CA LYS A 29 -3.02 -11.17 -16.96
C LYS A 29 -3.22 -10.44 -15.63
N ALA A 30 -2.84 -9.18 -15.52
CA ALA A 30 -3.01 -8.36 -14.33
C ALA A 30 -4.46 -8.31 -13.82
N ASN A 31 -5.44 -8.33 -14.75
CA ASN A 31 -6.87 -8.25 -14.42
C ASN A 31 -7.59 -9.60 -14.38
N SER A 32 -6.94 -10.71 -14.72
CA SER A 32 -7.57 -12.05 -14.70
C SER A 32 -6.95 -12.96 -13.65
N ASP A 33 -5.67 -13.21 -13.74
CA ASP A 33 -4.92 -14.09 -12.86
C ASP A 33 -3.47 -13.55 -12.68
N PRO A 34 -3.30 -12.51 -11.85
CA PRO A 34 -2.00 -11.95 -11.60
C PRO A 34 -1.07 -12.92 -10.90
N ASP A 35 0.22 -12.80 -11.19
CA ASP A 35 1.28 -13.51 -10.48
C ASP A 35 1.30 -13.11 -9.00
N GLY A 36 1.87 -13.98 -8.17
CA GLY A 36 2.03 -13.75 -6.75
C GLY A 36 1.21 -14.71 -5.89
N GLU A 37 1.72 -14.96 -4.71
CA GLU A 37 1.13 -15.88 -3.74
C GLU A 37 -0.14 -15.33 -3.10
N TYR A 38 -0.17 -13.99 -2.88
CA TYR A 38 -1.26 -13.31 -2.19
C TYR A 38 -2.21 -12.65 -3.19
N LYS A 39 -3.50 -12.87 -2.99
CA LYS A 39 -4.55 -12.33 -3.87
C LYS A 39 -5.15 -11.03 -3.33
N ASN A 40 -5.05 -10.80 -2.03
CA ASN A 40 -5.56 -9.59 -1.40
C ASN A 40 -4.67 -9.18 -0.22
N PHE A 41 -4.60 -7.86 -0.02
CA PHE A 41 -3.95 -7.27 1.16
C PHE A 41 -5.00 -6.46 1.91
N ILE A 42 -5.07 -6.63 3.23
CA ILE A 42 -6.04 -5.93 4.08
C ILE A 42 -5.28 -5.00 5.01
N ILE A 43 -5.68 -3.74 5.03
CA ILE A 43 -5.33 -2.79 6.08
C ILE A 43 -6.49 -2.76 7.06
N THR A 44 -6.24 -3.16 8.30
CA THR A 44 -7.33 -3.31 9.29
C THR A 44 -7.93 -1.97 9.69
N ALA A 45 -9.23 -1.98 9.96
CA ALA A 45 -9.95 -0.81 10.48
C ALA A 45 -9.38 -0.38 11.84
N SER A 46 -9.16 -1.36 12.71
CA SER A 46 -8.69 -1.15 14.09
C SER A 46 -7.17 -1.32 14.23
N GLY A 47 -6.62 -0.76 15.30
CA GLY A 47 -5.20 -0.94 15.64
C GLY A 47 -4.22 -0.13 14.79
N ASN A 48 -4.70 0.77 13.93
CA ASN A 48 -3.90 1.63 13.08
C ASN A 48 -4.03 3.10 13.46
N HIS A 49 -2.91 3.83 13.38
CA HIS A 49 -2.96 5.29 13.42
C HIS A 49 -3.58 5.83 12.12
N GLU A 50 -4.67 6.58 12.23
CA GLU A 50 -5.41 7.10 11.09
C GLU A 50 -4.51 7.89 10.12
N HIS A 51 -3.63 8.73 10.67
CA HIS A 51 -2.71 9.51 9.84
C HIS A 51 -1.74 8.64 9.02
N ARG A 52 -1.27 7.49 9.55
CA ARG A 52 -0.41 6.56 8.80
C ARG A 52 -1.18 5.88 7.67
N LYS A 53 -2.44 5.52 7.92
CA LYS A 53 -3.33 5.01 6.86
C LYS A 53 -3.52 6.05 5.76
N GLN A 54 -3.80 7.29 6.12
CA GLN A 54 -3.98 8.38 5.15
C GLN A 54 -2.75 8.61 4.27
N GLU A 55 -1.55 8.58 4.83
CA GLU A 55 -0.31 8.71 4.06
C GLU A 55 -0.09 7.50 3.13
N LEU A 56 -0.41 6.28 3.57
CA LEU A 56 -0.40 5.11 2.70
C LEU A 56 -1.38 5.31 1.52
N PHE A 57 -2.63 5.63 1.80
CA PHE A 57 -3.64 5.75 0.74
C PHE A 57 -3.34 6.89 -0.23
N LYS A 58 -2.78 7.99 0.23
CA LYS A 58 -2.26 9.06 -0.62
C LYS A 58 -1.16 8.57 -1.57
N MET A 59 -0.28 7.69 -1.10
CA MET A 59 0.73 7.06 -1.94
C MET A 59 0.09 6.09 -2.95
N LEU A 60 -0.93 5.31 -2.55
CA LEU A 60 -1.64 4.41 -3.45
C LEU A 60 -2.36 5.20 -4.56
N ASP A 61 -3.08 6.27 -4.20
CA ASP A 61 -3.75 7.15 -5.16
C ASP A 61 -2.76 7.76 -6.18
N ALA A 62 -1.61 8.23 -5.71
CA ALA A 62 -0.56 8.80 -6.57
C ALA A 62 0.03 7.77 -7.56
N ASN A 63 -0.04 6.49 -7.25
CA ASN A 63 0.45 5.39 -8.08
C ASN A 63 -0.67 4.63 -8.81
N GLY A 64 -1.93 5.07 -8.71
CA GLY A 64 -3.06 4.43 -9.37
C GLY A 64 -3.39 3.03 -8.86
N ILE A 65 -3.02 2.71 -7.61
CA ILE A 65 -3.37 1.45 -6.97
C ILE A 65 -4.76 1.56 -6.38
N GLU A 66 -5.65 0.69 -6.82
CA GLU A 66 -7.05 0.68 -6.39
C GLU A 66 -7.21 -0.06 -5.05
N TYR A 67 -8.12 0.45 -4.21
CA TYR A 67 -8.46 -0.15 -2.93
C TYR A 67 -9.95 0.02 -2.63
N PHE A 68 -10.52 -0.90 -1.85
CA PHE A 68 -11.95 -1.07 -1.72
C PHE A 68 -12.36 -1.36 -0.28
N TYR A 69 -13.60 -1.08 0.05
CA TYR A 69 -14.24 -1.65 1.24
C TYR A 69 -14.61 -3.11 0.99
N PRO A 70 -14.75 -3.95 2.04
CA PRO A 70 -15.24 -5.32 1.89
C PRO A 70 -16.68 -5.33 1.37
N PHE A 71 -17.00 -6.31 0.51
CA PHE A 71 -18.38 -6.52 0.06
C PHE A 71 -19.29 -6.97 1.23
N SER A 72 -18.75 -7.77 2.15
CA SER A 72 -19.45 -8.27 3.35
C SER A 72 -18.48 -8.41 4.50
N THR A 73 -19.00 -8.25 5.70
CA THR A 73 -18.27 -8.37 6.98
C THR A 73 -18.50 -9.73 7.64
N GLY A 74 -17.68 -10.05 8.64
CA GLY A 74 -17.80 -11.28 9.40
C GLY A 74 -17.26 -12.53 8.70
N LYS A 75 -16.72 -12.42 7.49
CA LYS A 75 -16.04 -13.54 6.84
C LYS A 75 -14.73 -13.81 7.56
N ILE A 76 -14.54 -15.07 7.99
CA ILE A 76 -13.29 -15.51 8.57
C ILE A 76 -12.37 -16.00 7.45
N VAL A 77 -11.17 -15.47 7.42
CA VAL A 77 -10.08 -15.94 6.57
C VAL A 77 -9.11 -16.71 7.46
N ASN A 78 -8.94 -17.97 7.17
CA ASN A 78 -7.95 -18.80 7.84
C ASN A 78 -6.62 -18.65 7.11
N ASP A 79 -5.50 -18.79 7.81
CA ASP A 79 -4.16 -18.69 7.19
C ASP A 79 -3.82 -17.33 6.57
N ALA A 80 -4.35 -16.24 7.15
CA ALA A 80 -3.97 -14.88 6.78
C ALA A 80 -2.60 -14.53 7.38
N PHE A 81 -1.65 -14.09 6.56
CA PHE A 81 -0.35 -13.66 7.05
C PHE A 81 -0.46 -12.30 7.72
N HIS A 82 -0.17 -12.23 9.00
CA HIS A 82 -0.20 -10.99 9.78
C HIS A 82 1.17 -10.33 9.83
N TYR A 83 1.27 -9.11 9.31
CA TYR A 83 2.54 -8.40 9.18
C TYR A 83 3.21 -8.12 10.52
N GLN A 84 2.46 -7.69 11.54
CA GLN A 84 3.03 -7.30 12.83
C GLN A 84 3.65 -8.49 13.61
N SER A 85 2.99 -9.64 13.59
CA SER A 85 3.49 -10.85 14.27
C SER A 85 4.37 -11.72 13.39
N ASN A 86 4.40 -11.46 12.07
CA ASN A 86 5.10 -12.27 11.07
C ASN A 86 4.67 -13.76 11.11
N THR A 87 3.40 -14.01 11.38
CA THR A 87 2.80 -15.35 11.51
C THR A 87 1.47 -15.43 10.77
N ASN A 88 1.09 -16.64 10.37
CA ASN A 88 -0.24 -16.89 9.83
C ASN A 88 -1.24 -17.07 10.98
N GLN A 89 -2.39 -16.46 10.85
CA GLN A 89 -3.48 -16.56 11.83
C GLN A 89 -4.85 -16.35 11.15
N SER A 90 -5.92 -16.68 11.85
CA SER A 90 -7.28 -16.38 11.37
C SER A 90 -7.59 -14.91 11.56
N TYR A 91 -8.23 -14.30 10.58
CA TYR A 91 -8.71 -12.93 10.63
C TYR A 91 -10.18 -12.85 10.24
N THR A 92 -10.96 -12.06 10.96
CA THR A 92 -12.37 -11.77 10.63
C THR A 92 -12.47 -10.40 9.99
N ILE A 93 -12.98 -10.34 8.77
CA ILE A 93 -13.09 -9.10 8.00
C ILE A 93 -14.10 -8.16 8.67
N GLU A 94 -13.66 -6.94 8.96
CA GLU A 94 -14.45 -5.85 9.56
C GLU A 94 -14.99 -4.88 8.50
N GLN A 95 -15.97 -4.07 8.87
CA GLN A 95 -16.68 -3.19 7.92
C GLN A 95 -15.78 -2.11 7.31
N ASP A 96 -14.90 -1.54 8.12
CA ASP A 96 -14.05 -0.41 7.72
C ASP A 96 -12.62 -0.85 7.36
N ASP A 97 -12.43 -2.15 7.16
CA ASP A 97 -11.20 -2.67 6.57
C ASP A 97 -11.03 -2.16 5.15
N ILE A 98 -9.80 -1.99 4.73
CA ILE A 98 -9.49 -1.65 3.35
C ILE A 98 -8.80 -2.81 2.68
N ILE A 99 -9.37 -3.25 1.56
CA ILE A 99 -8.87 -4.35 0.74
C ILE A 99 -8.17 -3.79 -0.48
N ILE A 100 -6.93 -4.19 -0.68
CA ILE A 100 -6.12 -3.90 -1.87
C ILE A 100 -6.01 -5.22 -2.64
N PRO A 101 -6.80 -5.42 -3.71
CA PRO A 101 -6.73 -6.64 -4.49
C PRO A 101 -5.45 -6.65 -5.34
N SER A 102 -4.84 -7.82 -5.50
CA SER A 102 -3.77 -7.98 -6.46
C SER A 102 -4.27 -7.90 -7.91
N LYS A 103 -5.55 -8.21 -8.12
CA LYS A 103 -6.23 -8.22 -9.42
C LYS A 103 -6.68 -6.82 -9.81
N GLN A 104 -5.77 -6.07 -10.44
CA GLN A 104 -5.97 -4.69 -10.90
C GLN A 104 -4.93 -4.32 -11.95
N ASN A 105 -5.11 -3.19 -12.65
CA ASN A 105 -4.15 -2.74 -13.66
C ASN A 105 -2.71 -2.61 -13.12
N CYS A 106 -2.57 -2.12 -11.89
CA CYS A 106 -1.29 -1.98 -11.19
C CYS A 106 -0.89 -3.24 -10.40
N SER A 107 -1.32 -4.42 -10.82
CA SER A 107 -1.12 -5.70 -10.13
C SER A 107 0.33 -5.94 -9.69
N VAL A 108 1.28 -5.84 -10.62
CA VAL A 108 2.71 -6.08 -10.34
C VAL A 108 3.23 -5.12 -9.28
N LEU A 109 2.85 -3.85 -9.38
CA LEU A 109 3.24 -2.83 -8.40
C LEU A 109 2.60 -3.10 -7.04
N ALA A 110 1.31 -3.43 -7.00
CA ALA A 110 0.61 -3.76 -5.76
C ALA A 110 1.24 -4.99 -5.09
N GLN A 111 1.54 -6.05 -5.83
CA GLN A 111 2.25 -7.21 -5.30
C GLN A 111 3.61 -6.83 -4.72
N THR A 112 4.45 -6.14 -5.48
CA THR A 112 5.79 -5.73 -5.05
C THR A 112 5.78 -4.89 -3.78
N LEU A 113 4.80 -3.99 -3.67
CA LEU A 113 4.70 -3.08 -2.53
C LEU A 113 4.05 -3.72 -1.28
N PHE A 114 3.31 -4.79 -1.45
CA PHE A 114 2.57 -5.40 -0.35
C PHE A 114 2.97 -6.85 -0.03
N GLU A 115 3.75 -7.54 -0.86
CA GLU A 115 4.14 -8.91 -0.50
C GLU A 115 4.96 -8.92 0.80
N PRO A 116 4.62 -9.82 1.75
CA PRO A 116 5.30 -9.85 3.05
C PRO A 116 6.77 -10.26 2.98
N LYS A 117 7.10 -11.12 2.02
CA LYS A 117 8.43 -11.68 1.83
C LYS A 117 8.75 -11.70 0.35
N THR A 118 9.77 -10.98 -0.04
CA THR A 118 10.27 -10.98 -1.41
C THR A 118 11.23 -12.15 -1.61
N PHE A 119 10.98 -12.95 -2.64
CA PHE A 119 11.91 -13.98 -3.07
C PHE A 119 12.83 -13.44 -4.14
N LEU A 120 14.13 -13.45 -3.86
CA LEU A 120 15.14 -13.06 -4.83
C LEU A 120 15.72 -14.33 -5.49
N SER A 121 15.58 -14.43 -6.80
CA SER A 121 16.15 -15.53 -7.59
C SER A 121 17.69 -15.46 -7.70
N ASP A 122 18.24 -14.27 -7.54
CA ASP A 122 19.69 -14.02 -7.53
C ASP A 122 20.08 -13.35 -6.21
N THR A 123 21.09 -13.93 -5.54
CA THR A 123 21.62 -13.39 -4.28
C THR A 123 22.62 -12.26 -4.47
N MET A 124 23.07 -12.02 -5.70
CA MET A 124 23.96 -10.90 -6.04
C MET A 124 23.17 -9.61 -6.30
N THR A 125 22.35 -9.20 -5.34
CA THR A 125 21.63 -7.92 -5.39
C THR A 125 22.47 -6.82 -4.78
N TYR A 126 22.63 -5.73 -5.52
CA TYR A 126 23.40 -4.57 -5.06
C TYR A 126 22.68 -3.78 -3.98
N ASP A 127 21.37 -3.68 -4.06
CA ASP A 127 20.57 -2.91 -3.11
C ASP A 127 19.14 -3.47 -3.00
N ILE A 128 18.62 -3.53 -1.77
CA ILE A 128 17.20 -3.82 -1.51
C ILE A 128 16.55 -2.49 -1.19
N THR A 129 15.89 -1.92 -2.18
CA THR A 129 15.28 -0.58 -2.08
C THR A 129 13.80 -0.61 -1.77
N ALA A 130 13.13 -1.78 -1.83
CA ALA A 130 11.72 -1.90 -1.57
C ALA A 130 11.45 -2.73 -0.31
N TRP A 131 10.72 -2.13 0.63
CA TRP A 131 10.15 -2.78 1.80
C TRP A 131 8.65 -2.82 1.65
N SER A 132 8.02 -3.93 2.09
CA SER A 132 6.57 -4.01 2.09
C SER A 132 5.94 -2.86 2.88
N LEU A 133 5.00 -2.15 2.26
CA LEU A 133 4.43 -0.92 2.80
C LEU A 133 3.79 -1.06 4.18
N PRO A 134 3.09 -2.16 4.53
CA PRO A 134 2.58 -2.34 5.89
C PRO A 134 3.66 -2.26 6.96
N TYR A 135 4.87 -2.76 6.69
CA TYR A 135 5.99 -2.61 7.62
C TYR A 135 6.50 -1.17 7.68
N VAL A 136 6.68 -0.53 6.51
CA VAL A 136 7.21 0.85 6.42
C VAL A 136 6.31 1.84 7.14
N PHE A 137 4.99 1.71 6.96
CA PHE A 137 4.01 2.57 7.62
C PHE A 137 3.66 2.10 9.04
N GLY A 138 4.16 0.93 9.48
CA GLY A 138 3.86 0.35 10.79
C GLY A 138 2.36 0.10 10.96
N LEU A 139 1.73 -0.47 9.94
CA LEU A 139 0.30 -0.72 9.92
C LEU A 139 -0.03 -2.16 10.32
N ASN A 140 -1.13 -2.32 11.04
CA ASN A 140 -1.74 -3.61 11.27
C ASN A 140 -2.42 -4.05 9.96
N ALA A 141 -1.95 -5.14 9.38
CA ALA A 141 -2.34 -5.57 8.05
C ALA A 141 -2.21 -7.09 7.89
N PHE A 142 -2.93 -7.62 6.90
CA PHE A 142 -2.90 -9.04 6.53
C PHE A 142 -2.70 -9.21 5.04
N ALA A 143 -1.92 -10.22 4.65
CA ALA A 143 -1.85 -10.71 3.28
C ALA A 143 -2.60 -12.04 3.17
N ILE A 144 -3.45 -12.18 2.16
CA ILE A 144 -4.41 -13.28 2.04
C ILE A 144 -4.27 -13.94 0.67
N LYS A 145 -4.18 -15.28 0.68
CA LYS A 145 -4.04 -16.10 -0.53
C LYS A 145 -5.37 -16.33 -1.25
N ASP A 146 -6.47 -16.28 -0.51
CA ASP A 146 -7.80 -16.47 -1.06
C ASP A 146 -8.33 -15.21 -1.73
N GLU A 147 -9.17 -15.39 -2.75
CA GLU A 147 -9.92 -14.28 -3.32
C GLU A 147 -11.03 -13.83 -2.35
N ILE A 148 -11.10 -12.51 -2.15
CA ILE A 148 -12.14 -11.86 -1.35
C ILE A 148 -13.01 -11.03 -2.29
N LYS A 149 -14.33 -11.07 -2.08
CA LYS A 149 -15.24 -10.18 -2.79
C LYS A 149 -15.04 -8.76 -2.28
N ILE A 150 -14.70 -7.88 -3.20
CA ILE A 150 -14.56 -6.44 -2.96
C ILE A 150 -15.91 -5.73 -3.08
N GLY A 151 -16.10 -4.69 -2.29
CA GLY A 151 -17.28 -3.83 -2.29
C GLY A 151 -17.06 -2.56 -3.11
N ASN A 152 -17.49 -1.43 -2.56
CA ASN A 152 -17.33 -0.15 -3.21
C ASN A 152 -15.87 0.34 -3.14
N PRO A 153 -15.41 1.12 -4.13
CA PRO A 153 -14.13 1.81 -4.04
C PRO A 153 -14.06 2.64 -2.77
N ALA A 154 -12.98 2.50 -2.02
CA ALA A 154 -12.76 3.31 -0.83
C ALA A 154 -12.07 4.61 -1.23
N LYS A 155 -12.54 5.71 -0.63
CA LYS A 155 -11.89 7.02 -0.72
C LYS A 155 -11.61 7.48 0.69
N VAL A 156 -10.35 7.54 1.04
CA VAL A 156 -9.97 8.07 2.34
C VAL A 156 -9.92 9.59 2.25
N VAL A 157 -10.86 10.23 2.95
CA VAL A 157 -10.89 11.69 3.06
C VAL A 157 -9.73 12.13 3.96
N GLN A 158 -8.85 12.96 3.43
CA GLN A 158 -7.80 13.57 4.25
C GLN A 158 -8.45 14.49 5.29
N GLN A 159 -8.40 14.09 6.54
CA GLN A 159 -8.76 14.99 7.64
C GLN A 159 -7.52 15.81 8.03
N GLU A 160 -7.57 17.10 7.77
CA GLU A 160 -6.61 18.02 8.38
C GLU A 160 -6.90 18.10 9.88
N SER A 161 -6.00 17.55 10.68
CA SER A 161 -6.09 17.67 12.14
C SER A 161 -5.66 19.09 12.52
N THR A 162 -6.63 19.96 12.77
CA THR A 162 -6.39 21.27 13.38
C THR A 162 -6.37 21.12 14.88
N ILE A 163 -5.24 21.39 15.51
CA ILE A 163 -5.14 21.50 16.98
C ILE A 163 -5.67 22.89 17.37
N SER A 164 -6.83 22.94 18.02
CA SER A 164 -7.34 24.17 18.59
C SER A 164 -6.85 24.33 20.04
N PHE A 165 -6.22 25.44 20.33
CA PHE A 165 -5.78 25.79 21.69
C PHE A 165 -6.86 26.59 22.39
N LYS A 166 -7.17 26.22 23.64
CA LYS A 166 -8.01 27.05 24.52
C LYS A 166 -7.09 27.89 25.41
N GLU A 167 -7.41 29.15 25.54
CA GLU A 167 -6.71 30.07 26.45
C GLU A 167 -6.77 29.54 27.90
N GLY A 168 -5.64 29.54 28.61
CA GLY A 168 -5.53 29.02 29.98
C GLY A 168 -5.15 27.54 30.11
N GLN A 169 -4.79 26.85 29.05
CA GLN A 169 -4.27 25.48 29.12
C GLN A 169 -2.83 25.48 29.64
N TYR A 170 -2.56 24.62 30.63
CA TYR A 170 -1.22 24.46 31.21
C TYR A 170 -0.25 23.70 30.30
N GLY A 171 -0.78 22.84 29.44
CA GLY A 171 0.01 22.02 28.51
C GLY A 171 -0.83 21.24 27.52
N ILE A 172 -0.16 20.58 26.58
CA ILE A 172 -0.80 19.82 25.53
C ILE A 172 -0.16 18.43 25.50
N ILE A 173 -0.99 17.41 25.41
CA ILE A 173 -0.55 16.04 25.18
C ILE A 173 -0.77 15.74 23.70
N VAL A 174 0.31 15.35 23.00
CA VAL A 174 0.28 14.99 21.59
C VAL A 174 0.60 13.50 21.46
N GLU A 175 -0.21 12.77 20.73
CA GLU A 175 0.08 11.39 20.41
C GLU A 175 1.35 11.31 19.56
N TRP A 176 2.29 10.46 19.98
CA TRP A 176 3.57 10.31 19.32
C TRP A 176 3.53 9.19 18.28
N GLY A 177 4.36 9.30 17.26
CA GLY A 177 4.56 8.23 16.26
C GLY A 177 4.07 8.54 14.85
N THR A 178 3.77 9.81 14.56
CA THR A 178 3.42 10.28 13.22
C THR A 178 4.39 11.36 12.75
N VAL A 179 4.49 11.57 11.43
CA VAL A 179 5.29 12.67 10.86
C VAL A 179 4.78 14.04 11.35
N ASN A 180 3.47 14.16 11.58
CA ASN A 180 2.89 15.41 12.09
C ASN A 180 3.31 15.70 13.54
N SER A 181 3.43 14.69 14.40
CA SER A 181 3.96 14.90 15.76
C SER A 181 5.43 15.34 15.74
N LEU A 182 6.24 14.83 14.82
CA LEU A 182 7.62 15.28 14.60
C LEU A 182 7.69 16.73 14.10
N LYS A 183 6.84 17.09 13.11
CA LYS A 183 6.75 18.47 12.60
C LYS A 183 6.33 19.44 13.70
N PHE A 184 5.35 19.05 14.52
CA PHE A 184 4.88 19.83 15.65
C PHE A 184 6.00 20.06 16.67
N LEU A 185 6.72 19.01 17.08
CA LEU A 185 7.87 19.13 17.98
C LEU A 185 8.94 20.06 17.40
N ALA A 186 9.27 19.89 16.12
CA ALA A 186 10.26 20.75 15.46
C ALA A 186 9.86 22.23 15.45
N GLN A 187 8.57 22.53 15.29
CA GLN A 187 8.05 23.90 15.37
C GLN A 187 8.15 24.50 16.78
N ILE A 188 7.79 23.71 17.80
CA ILE A 188 7.91 24.15 19.20
C ILE A 188 9.36 24.43 19.54
N MET A 189 10.28 23.54 19.17
CA MET A 189 11.72 23.74 19.42
C MET A 189 12.26 24.99 18.72
N LYS A 190 11.80 25.33 17.51
CA LYS A 190 12.16 26.57 16.82
C LYS A 190 11.68 27.83 17.55
N GLN A 191 10.52 27.77 18.18
CA GLN A 191 9.94 28.89 18.90
C GLN A 191 10.51 29.06 20.31
N LYS A 192 11.44 28.19 20.73
CA LYS A 192 12.02 28.17 22.10
C LYS A 192 10.95 28.15 23.19
N VAL A 193 9.80 27.57 22.91
CA VAL A 193 8.76 27.33 23.92
C VAL A 193 9.16 26.04 24.62
N ILE A 194 9.87 26.16 25.70
CA ILE A 194 10.18 25.10 26.68
C ILE A 194 9.79 25.63 28.04
#